data_35563e97653bc9f8898e1f546a50c9f3
#
_entry.id   35563e97653bc9f8898e1f546a50c9f3
#
_cell.length_a   1.000
_cell.length_b   1.000
_cell.length_c   1.000
_cell.angle_alpha   90.00
_cell.angle_beta   90.00
_cell.angle_gamma   90.00
#
_symmetry.space_group_name_H-M   'P 1'
#
loop_
_entity.id
_entity.type
_entity.pdbx_description
1 polymer ?
#
loop_
_entity_poly.entity_id
_entity_poly.type
_entity_poly.pdbx_seq_one_letter_code
_entity_poly.pdbx_strand_id
1 'polypeptide(L)'
;MDVIDKQLGIANEQTLIELSNKGIYKRALKEFKNMTLSAEKIHECYIVKLDGETCTIKSPLDESQCTCVSRGMCRHIITAILLLKAQLPQYDGEDITPEVINSEPEQAAIELPDQPEINPLSQDTQKKIKGCAEQCIKIMSGIFTRGLVRAEESDPDNFELAAVSCHALKMAEAERQMRELGSRLKDCVSRRASFSPQVFTHKMFEYADSMNKLIKADITEEMLGTFRREYTDYEGTLQLSPIGTRNVSGEYTGCIYYFLNKDRTSPQRFFTYSDLRPTFYERKSRRFAESTTVWDLDSSLNSYMCTELKLENAKVSMGHLSSSSKTNAIGAGHAQLNCFALRELIVSDFKELAEKISANKSDEETDRLYFVHPKECVASYFDKHTQQQIFIIKDGCDRQISVTAKYTAENREFISTLETIGGKMLKEKHKNYVLLAQGYIDHGRLTLFPIEVYDFIDPPDNVPVPVENDTDQDYGMCNELLDATEETDKRIVTVMECGVNSVITDEHVQSIRQCGLEELAKRYECFTKLCENARHTTADKSLDIFTAAGNTMRYIRLCTQKLALFSAINNMEEKK
;
A
#
# COMPACT_ATOMS: atom_id res chain seq x y z
N MET A 1 4.67 -13.35 -45.50
CA MET A 1 3.86 -13.36 -44.29
C MET A 1 3.73 -11.93 -43.85
N ASP A 2 2.52 -11.39 -43.80
CA ASP A 2 2.28 -9.99 -43.49
C ASP A 2 2.66 -9.66 -42.03
N VAL A 3 2.90 -8.38 -41.71
CA VAL A 3 3.31 -7.94 -40.38
C VAL A 3 2.27 -8.33 -39.33
N ILE A 4 0.97 -8.23 -39.67
CA ILE A 4 -0.14 -8.58 -38.79
C ILE A 4 -0.18 -10.09 -38.48
N ASP A 5 0.10 -10.95 -39.49
CA ASP A 5 0.11 -12.41 -39.30
C ASP A 5 1.26 -12.86 -38.37
N LYS A 6 2.39 -12.15 -38.43
CA LYS A 6 3.51 -12.36 -37.48
C LYS A 6 3.14 -11.95 -36.07
N GLN A 7 2.49 -10.80 -35.91
CA GLN A 7 2.08 -10.34 -34.59
C GLN A 7 1.01 -11.23 -33.97
N LEU A 8 0.05 -11.69 -34.75
CA LEU A 8 -0.96 -12.66 -34.31
C LEU A 8 -0.31 -13.99 -33.89
N GLY A 9 0.70 -14.45 -34.61
CA GLY A 9 1.42 -15.69 -34.27
C GLY A 9 2.22 -15.60 -32.98
N ILE A 10 2.84 -14.45 -32.71
CA ILE A 10 3.68 -14.22 -31.51
C ILE A 10 2.81 -13.88 -30.28
N ALA A 11 1.58 -13.37 -30.44
CA ALA A 11 0.70 -13.01 -29.35
C ALA A 11 0.37 -14.22 -28.48
N ASN A 12 1.01 -14.35 -27.33
CA ASN A 12 0.75 -15.40 -26.34
C ASN A 12 -0.30 -14.95 -25.31
N GLU A 13 -0.67 -15.85 -24.38
CA GLU A 13 -1.62 -15.53 -23.30
C GLU A 13 -1.23 -14.28 -22.53
N GLN A 14 0.05 -14.15 -22.18
CA GLN A 14 0.55 -13.02 -21.41
C GLN A 14 0.42 -11.70 -22.18
N THR A 15 0.76 -11.71 -23.47
CA THR A 15 0.58 -10.55 -24.35
C THR A 15 -0.88 -10.12 -24.45
N LEU A 16 -1.83 -11.06 -24.56
CA LEU A 16 -3.26 -10.76 -24.64
C LEU A 16 -3.84 -10.27 -23.30
N ILE A 17 -3.33 -10.76 -22.18
CA ILE A 17 -3.65 -10.26 -20.85
C ILE A 17 -3.09 -8.84 -20.65
N GLU A 18 -1.89 -8.57 -21.14
CA GLU A 18 -1.27 -7.25 -21.11
C GLU A 18 -2.02 -6.24 -21.98
N LEU A 19 -2.47 -6.63 -23.15
CA LEU A 19 -3.27 -5.79 -24.05
C LEU A 19 -4.67 -5.47 -23.51
N SER A 20 -5.23 -6.32 -22.64
CA SER A 20 -6.58 -6.15 -22.13
C SER A 20 -6.66 -6.14 -20.61
N ASN A 21 -6.92 -7.22 -19.98
CA ASN A 21 -6.74 -7.64 -18.59
C ASN A 21 -7.16 -9.11 -18.46
N LYS A 22 -6.78 -9.73 -17.33
CA LYS A 22 -7.07 -11.15 -17.07
C LYS A 22 -8.57 -11.49 -17.10
N GLY A 23 -9.44 -10.55 -16.69
CA GLY A 23 -10.90 -10.72 -16.70
C GLY A 23 -11.47 -10.74 -18.14
N ILE A 24 -11.03 -9.80 -18.98
CA ILE A 24 -11.44 -9.71 -20.40
C ILE A 24 -10.92 -10.94 -21.15
N TYR A 25 -9.65 -11.31 -20.95
CA TYR A 25 -9.06 -12.49 -21.58
C TYR A 25 -9.83 -13.79 -21.24
N LYS A 26 -10.16 -14.02 -19.95
CA LYS A 26 -10.94 -15.20 -19.55
C LYS A 26 -12.34 -15.24 -20.15
N ARG A 27 -13.00 -14.11 -20.27
CA ARG A 27 -14.32 -14.01 -20.93
C ARG A 27 -14.20 -14.28 -22.43
N ALA A 28 -13.22 -13.65 -23.08
CA ALA A 28 -12.94 -13.87 -24.49
C ALA A 28 -12.64 -15.35 -24.79
N LEU A 29 -11.90 -16.02 -23.90
CA LEU A 29 -11.58 -17.44 -24.03
C LEU A 29 -12.82 -18.37 -23.88
N LYS A 30 -13.79 -17.99 -23.03
CA LYS A 30 -15.08 -18.70 -22.92
C LYS A 30 -15.92 -18.55 -24.19
N GLU A 31 -15.97 -17.35 -24.75
CA GLU A 31 -16.70 -17.04 -25.99
C GLU A 31 -16.04 -17.70 -27.21
N PHE A 32 -14.70 -17.70 -27.28
CA PHE A 32 -13.92 -18.35 -28.31
C PHE A 32 -14.33 -19.80 -28.59
N LYS A 33 -14.66 -20.58 -27.53
CA LYS A 33 -15.03 -22.00 -27.64
C LYS A 33 -16.34 -22.25 -28.42
N ASN A 34 -17.21 -21.26 -28.51
CA ASN A 34 -18.58 -21.37 -29.01
C ASN A 34 -18.81 -20.58 -30.30
N MET A 35 -17.80 -19.91 -30.85
CA MET A 35 -17.95 -19.01 -32.00
C MET A 35 -17.26 -19.53 -33.24
N THR A 36 -17.91 -19.31 -34.41
CA THR A 36 -17.30 -19.54 -35.72
C THR A 36 -16.80 -18.22 -36.30
N LEU A 37 -15.61 -18.23 -36.86
CA LEU A 37 -14.98 -17.05 -37.43
C LEU A 37 -15.60 -16.66 -38.76
N SER A 38 -16.06 -15.41 -38.88
CA SER A 38 -16.30 -14.75 -40.16
C SER A 38 -15.32 -13.56 -40.25
N ALA A 39 -14.18 -13.79 -40.91
CA ALA A 39 -13.13 -12.79 -41.05
C ALA A 39 -12.84 -12.50 -42.51
N GLU A 40 -12.65 -11.24 -42.83
CA GLU A 40 -12.24 -10.74 -44.14
C GLU A 40 -10.93 -9.95 -43.99
N LYS A 41 -9.91 -10.32 -44.79
CA LYS A 41 -8.63 -9.59 -44.78
C LYS A 41 -8.68 -8.46 -45.81
N ILE A 42 -8.51 -7.20 -45.31
CA ILE A 42 -8.50 -6.01 -46.18
C ILE A 42 -7.18 -5.26 -45.92
N HIS A 43 -6.29 -5.28 -46.93
CA HIS A 43 -4.93 -4.71 -46.84
C HIS A 43 -4.13 -5.30 -45.66
N GLU A 44 -3.76 -4.47 -44.71
CA GLU A 44 -2.95 -4.84 -43.53
C GLU A 44 -3.80 -5.04 -42.25
N CYS A 45 -5.12 -5.23 -42.37
CA CYS A 45 -6.00 -5.46 -41.24
C CYS A 45 -6.99 -6.59 -41.49
N TYR A 46 -7.49 -7.20 -40.40
CA TYR A 46 -8.60 -8.14 -40.42
C TYR A 46 -9.88 -7.49 -39.94
N ILE A 47 -10.96 -7.68 -40.67
CA ILE A 47 -12.31 -7.32 -40.23
C ILE A 47 -13.02 -8.59 -39.79
N VAL A 48 -13.41 -8.64 -38.51
CA VAL A 48 -14.05 -9.77 -37.87
C VAL A 48 -15.42 -9.35 -37.33
N LYS A 49 -16.46 -10.09 -37.67
CA LYS A 49 -17.82 -9.85 -37.16
C LYS A 49 -18.14 -10.82 -36.04
N LEU A 50 -18.47 -10.31 -34.85
CA LEU A 50 -18.77 -11.09 -33.64
C LEU A 50 -19.98 -10.46 -32.91
N ASP A 51 -20.99 -11.26 -32.62
CA ASP A 51 -22.19 -10.83 -31.84
C ASP A 51 -22.87 -9.55 -32.34
N GLY A 52 -22.89 -9.32 -33.66
CA GLY A 52 -23.42 -8.10 -34.25
C GLY A 52 -22.46 -6.91 -34.28
N GLU A 53 -21.31 -7.03 -33.64
CA GLU A 53 -20.24 -6.03 -33.62
C GLU A 53 -19.16 -6.32 -34.67
N THR A 54 -18.51 -5.27 -35.14
CA THR A 54 -17.42 -5.37 -36.12
C THR A 54 -16.10 -4.99 -35.46
N CYS A 55 -15.15 -5.92 -35.45
CA CYS A 55 -13.78 -5.72 -34.94
C CYS A 55 -12.83 -5.52 -36.11
N THR A 56 -12.06 -4.45 -36.10
CA THR A 56 -10.96 -4.21 -37.04
C THR A 56 -9.64 -4.47 -36.31
N ILE A 57 -8.97 -5.58 -36.63
CA ILE A 57 -7.70 -5.96 -36.03
C ILE A 57 -6.57 -5.39 -36.87
N LYS A 58 -5.70 -4.62 -36.24
CA LYS A 58 -4.61 -3.86 -36.89
C LYS A 58 -3.24 -4.29 -36.36
N SER A 59 -2.22 -3.89 -37.04
CA SER A 59 -0.84 -3.95 -36.59
C SER A 59 -0.32 -2.52 -36.33
N PRO A 60 0.14 -2.20 -35.08
CA PRO A 60 0.22 -3.07 -33.90
C PRO A 60 -1.17 -3.40 -33.29
N LEU A 61 -1.26 -4.51 -32.55
CA LEU A 61 -2.54 -5.05 -32.03
C LEU A 61 -3.30 -4.11 -31.09
N ASP A 62 -2.60 -3.23 -30.39
CA ASP A 62 -3.16 -2.20 -29.50
C ASP A 62 -3.94 -1.10 -30.23
N GLU A 63 -3.78 -0.94 -31.54
CA GLU A 63 -4.55 -0.05 -32.39
C GLU A 63 -5.86 -0.65 -32.92
N SER A 64 -6.15 -1.90 -32.56
CA SER A 64 -7.36 -2.59 -32.98
C SER A 64 -8.63 -1.92 -32.42
N GLN A 65 -9.72 -1.93 -33.20
CA GLN A 65 -10.95 -1.22 -32.88
C GLN A 65 -12.17 -2.13 -32.96
N CYS A 66 -13.20 -1.82 -32.17
CA CYS A 66 -14.49 -2.50 -32.19
C CYS A 66 -15.62 -1.48 -32.19
N THR A 67 -16.74 -1.79 -32.85
CA THR A 67 -17.94 -0.96 -32.87
C THR A 67 -18.74 -0.97 -31.57
N CYS A 68 -18.40 -1.89 -30.64
CA CYS A 68 -19.09 -1.96 -29.35
C CYS A 68 -18.88 -0.72 -28.49
N VAL A 69 -19.74 -0.54 -27.48
CA VAL A 69 -19.73 0.61 -26.57
C VAL A 69 -18.41 0.76 -25.77
N SER A 70 -17.61 -0.27 -25.70
CA SER A 70 -16.34 -0.28 -24.98
C SER A 70 -15.27 0.53 -25.72
N ARG A 71 -14.69 1.52 -25.03
CA ARG A 71 -13.61 2.35 -25.58
C ARG A 71 -12.25 1.76 -25.23
N GLY A 72 -11.73 0.87 -26.06
CA GLY A 72 -10.39 0.25 -25.86
C GLY A 72 -10.42 -1.25 -26.16
N MET A 73 -9.42 -2.00 -25.67
CA MET A 73 -9.33 -3.45 -25.88
C MET A 73 -10.48 -4.16 -25.16
N CYS A 74 -11.52 -4.46 -25.91
CA CYS A 74 -12.72 -5.14 -25.40
C CYS A 74 -12.62 -6.67 -25.60
N ARG A 75 -13.57 -7.41 -24.99
CA ARG A 75 -13.67 -8.85 -25.15
C ARG A 75 -13.78 -9.29 -26.62
N HIS A 76 -14.52 -8.53 -27.46
CA HIS A 76 -14.70 -8.87 -28.88
C HIS A 76 -13.37 -8.79 -29.64
N ILE A 77 -12.52 -7.79 -29.39
CA ILE A 77 -11.18 -7.70 -30.00
C ILE A 77 -10.33 -8.88 -29.59
N ILE A 78 -10.29 -9.23 -28.29
CA ILE A 78 -9.49 -10.38 -27.82
C ILE A 78 -10.04 -11.69 -28.38
N THR A 79 -11.36 -11.88 -28.44
CA THR A 79 -11.99 -13.05 -29.05
C THR A 79 -11.65 -13.12 -30.56
N ALA A 80 -11.67 -11.99 -31.27
CA ALA A 80 -11.29 -11.91 -32.68
C ALA A 80 -9.81 -12.29 -32.90
N ILE A 81 -8.90 -11.83 -32.05
CA ILE A 81 -7.48 -12.19 -32.11
C ILE A 81 -7.29 -13.70 -31.87
N LEU A 82 -7.97 -14.27 -30.87
CA LEU A 82 -7.90 -15.72 -30.59
C LEU A 82 -8.42 -16.55 -31.76
N LEU A 83 -9.54 -16.15 -32.38
CA LEU A 83 -10.12 -16.81 -33.53
C LEU A 83 -9.21 -16.72 -34.77
N LEU A 84 -8.61 -15.58 -35.06
CA LEU A 84 -7.65 -15.40 -36.14
C LEU A 84 -6.38 -16.23 -35.91
N LYS A 85 -5.86 -16.21 -34.67
CA LYS A 85 -4.69 -17.03 -34.32
C LYS A 85 -4.92 -18.52 -34.51
N ALA A 86 -6.10 -19.03 -34.20
CA ALA A 86 -6.46 -20.43 -34.39
C ALA A 86 -6.50 -20.86 -35.87
N GLN A 87 -6.59 -19.92 -36.82
CA GLN A 87 -6.60 -20.19 -38.25
C GLN A 87 -5.22 -20.03 -38.92
N LEU A 88 -4.25 -19.46 -38.24
CA LEU A 88 -2.89 -19.32 -38.77
C LEU A 88 -2.12 -20.65 -38.62
N PRO A 89 -1.31 -21.06 -39.64
CA PRO A 89 -0.46 -22.22 -39.49
C PRO A 89 0.48 -22.04 -38.30
N GLN A 90 0.54 -23.01 -37.42
CA GLN A 90 1.29 -23.01 -36.16
C GLN A 90 2.72 -22.50 -36.36
N TYR A 91 3.04 -21.40 -35.70
CA TYR A 91 4.40 -20.98 -35.44
C TYR A 91 4.81 -21.60 -34.10
N ASP A 92 5.98 -22.27 -34.04
CA ASP A 92 6.53 -22.92 -32.85
C ASP A 92 6.56 -22.00 -31.63
N GLY A 93 5.64 -22.24 -30.71
CA GLY A 93 5.54 -21.52 -29.46
C GLY A 93 4.25 -21.87 -28.74
N GLU A 94 4.33 -22.86 -27.88
CA GLU A 94 3.36 -23.32 -26.88
C GLU A 94 1.88 -23.36 -27.30
N ASP A 95 1.40 -24.55 -27.56
CA ASP A 95 -0.01 -24.89 -27.82
C ASP A 95 -0.94 -24.36 -26.71
N ILE A 96 -1.88 -23.51 -27.08
CA ILE A 96 -3.07 -23.24 -26.28
C ILE A 96 -4.01 -24.44 -26.47
N THR A 97 -3.72 -25.54 -25.80
CA THR A 97 -4.64 -26.68 -25.76
C THR A 97 -5.77 -26.40 -24.77
N PRO A 98 -7.03 -26.75 -25.10
CA PRO A 98 -8.19 -26.52 -24.25
C PRO A 98 -8.19 -27.26 -22.91
N GLU A 99 -7.22 -28.10 -22.65
CA GLU A 99 -7.22 -29.03 -21.52
C GLU A 99 -6.68 -28.47 -20.20
N VAL A 100 -6.03 -27.30 -20.20
CA VAL A 100 -5.41 -26.73 -18.98
C VAL A 100 -6.40 -25.89 -18.14
N ILE A 101 -7.67 -25.72 -18.55
CA ILE A 101 -8.63 -24.83 -17.89
C ILE A 101 -9.72 -25.59 -17.10
N ASN A 102 -9.67 -26.88 -17.00
CA ASN A 102 -10.65 -27.68 -16.26
C ASN A 102 -10.15 -28.18 -14.89
N SER A 103 -9.45 -27.36 -14.15
CA SER A 103 -9.28 -27.56 -12.71
C SER A 103 -9.93 -26.40 -11.94
N GLU A 104 -11.27 -26.29 -12.06
CA GLU A 104 -12.05 -25.82 -10.92
C GLU A 104 -12.09 -27.01 -9.95
N PRO A 105 -11.69 -26.85 -8.68
CA PRO A 105 -11.97 -27.88 -7.70
C PRO A 105 -13.50 -27.94 -7.52
N GLU A 106 -14.08 -29.10 -7.81
CA GLU A 106 -15.44 -29.45 -7.40
C GLU A 106 -15.58 -29.13 -5.92
N GLN A 107 -16.59 -28.33 -5.60
CA GLN A 107 -17.02 -28.12 -4.23
C GLN A 107 -17.57 -29.46 -3.70
N ALA A 108 -16.73 -30.24 -3.06
CA ALA A 108 -17.21 -31.21 -2.08
C ALA A 108 -17.74 -30.40 -0.90
N ALA A 109 -19.00 -30.67 -0.54
CA ALA A 109 -19.60 -30.18 0.70
C ALA A 109 -18.70 -30.60 1.87
N ILE A 110 -18.04 -29.63 2.50
CA ILE A 110 -17.27 -29.87 3.71
C ILE A 110 -18.17 -29.52 4.88
N GLU A 111 -18.52 -30.55 5.65
CA GLU A 111 -19.00 -30.43 6.99
C GLU A 111 -18.03 -29.56 7.79
N LEU A 112 -18.57 -28.61 8.58
CA LEU A 112 -17.83 -27.75 9.47
C LEU A 112 -16.93 -28.60 10.38
N PRO A 113 -15.61 -28.49 10.33
CA PRO A 113 -14.78 -29.04 11.37
C PRO A 113 -14.67 -28.03 12.51
N ASP A 114 -14.77 -28.57 13.70
CA ASP A 114 -14.31 -27.97 14.94
C ASP A 114 -12.94 -27.31 14.77
N GLN A 115 -12.69 -26.26 15.54
CA GLN A 115 -11.49 -25.41 15.68
C GLN A 115 -10.23 -25.89 14.92
N PRO A 116 -9.56 -25.03 14.15
CA PRO A 116 -8.39 -25.41 13.38
C PRO A 116 -7.31 -25.93 14.34
N GLU A 117 -7.06 -27.22 14.31
CA GLU A 117 -5.82 -27.79 14.84
C GLU A 117 -4.68 -27.21 14.00
N ILE A 118 -3.86 -26.37 14.63
CA ILE A 118 -2.61 -25.85 14.04
C ILE A 118 -1.71 -27.03 13.81
N ASN A 119 -1.69 -27.57 12.61
CA ASN A 119 -0.76 -28.64 12.24
C ASN A 119 0.65 -28.03 12.09
N PRO A 120 1.61 -28.35 12.96
CA PRO A 120 2.97 -27.87 12.80
C PRO A 120 3.58 -28.45 11.51
N LEU A 121 4.27 -27.60 10.76
CA LEU A 121 5.02 -28.02 9.57
C LEU A 121 6.02 -29.13 9.92
N SER A 122 6.26 -30.05 8.99
CA SER A 122 7.24 -31.13 9.22
C SER A 122 8.63 -30.56 9.58
N GLN A 123 9.37 -31.24 10.44
CA GLN A 123 10.71 -30.79 10.87
C GLN A 123 11.67 -30.54 9.69
N ASP A 124 11.58 -31.37 8.63
CA ASP A 124 12.40 -31.19 7.43
C ASP A 124 12.03 -29.92 6.68
N THR A 125 10.73 -29.61 6.56
CA THR A 125 10.24 -28.36 5.96
C THR A 125 10.67 -27.16 6.77
N GLN A 126 10.51 -27.19 8.09
CA GLN A 126 10.98 -26.11 8.97
C GLN A 126 12.48 -25.86 8.82
N LYS A 127 13.30 -26.90 8.74
CA LYS A 127 14.75 -26.78 8.54
C LYS A 127 15.08 -26.10 7.21
N LYS A 128 14.37 -26.44 6.14
CA LYS A 128 14.55 -25.81 4.81
C LYS A 128 14.16 -24.33 4.83
N ILE A 129 13.05 -24.01 5.49
CA ILE A 129 12.59 -22.62 5.64
C ILE A 129 13.60 -21.79 6.44
N LYS A 130 14.10 -22.31 7.58
CA LYS A 130 15.13 -21.65 8.38
C LYS A 130 16.41 -21.40 7.57
N GLY A 131 16.88 -22.38 6.82
CA GLY A 131 18.03 -22.22 5.94
C GLY A 131 17.84 -21.19 4.83
N CYS A 132 16.64 -21.12 4.26
CA CYS A 132 16.30 -20.09 3.28
C CYS A 132 16.30 -18.69 3.91
N ALA A 133 15.70 -18.53 5.11
CA ALA A 133 15.71 -17.27 5.85
C ALA A 133 17.14 -16.81 6.22
N GLU A 134 18.00 -17.72 6.63
CA GLU A 134 19.43 -17.45 6.87
C GLU A 134 20.13 -16.96 5.58
N GLN A 135 19.84 -17.56 4.45
CA GLN A 135 20.38 -17.13 3.16
C GLN A 135 19.91 -15.71 2.78
N CYS A 136 18.63 -15.38 3.01
CA CYS A 136 18.12 -14.03 2.83
C CYS A 136 18.87 -13.00 3.69
N ILE A 137 19.09 -13.30 4.97
CA ILE A 137 19.85 -12.44 5.88
C ILE A 137 21.30 -12.29 5.39
N LYS A 138 21.92 -13.35 4.89
CA LYS A 138 23.28 -13.31 4.35
C LYS A 138 23.41 -12.37 3.15
N ILE A 139 22.44 -12.39 2.23
CA ILE A 139 22.40 -11.46 1.10
C ILE A 139 22.29 -10.00 1.59
N MET A 140 21.35 -9.73 2.51
CA MET A 140 21.17 -8.40 3.10
C MET A 140 22.43 -7.93 3.81
N SER A 141 23.09 -8.79 4.59
CA SER A 141 24.33 -8.46 5.32
C SER A 141 25.49 -8.12 4.38
N GLY A 142 25.58 -8.80 3.22
CA GLY A 142 26.58 -8.52 2.21
C GLY A 142 26.44 -7.14 1.58
N ILE A 143 25.21 -6.74 1.25
CA ILE A 143 24.92 -5.38 0.73
C ILE A 143 25.24 -4.32 1.77
N PHE A 144 24.77 -4.52 3.03
CA PHE A 144 24.99 -3.57 4.12
C PHE A 144 26.49 -3.31 4.38
N THR A 145 27.27 -4.36 4.45
CA THR A 145 28.70 -4.23 4.76
C THR A 145 29.51 -3.63 3.62
N ARG A 146 29.14 -3.91 2.39
CA ARG A 146 29.82 -3.37 1.20
C ARG A 146 29.40 -1.92 0.92
N GLY A 147 28.15 -1.58 1.16
CA GLY A 147 27.54 -0.27 0.91
C GLY A 147 26.96 -0.13 -0.48
N LEU A 148 25.92 0.70 -0.60
CA LEU A 148 25.18 0.97 -1.85
C LEU A 148 26.04 1.62 -2.93
N VAL A 149 27.04 2.42 -2.54
CA VAL A 149 28.00 3.03 -3.49
C VAL A 149 28.76 1.97 -4.30
N ARG A 150 28.88 0.75 -3.76
CA ARG A 150 29.54 -0.39 -4.41
C ARG A 150 28.57 -1.44 -4.91
N ALA A 151 27.28 -1.10 -4.99
CA ALA A 151 26.29 -2.00 -5.55
C ALA A 151 26.51 -2.19 -7.06
N GLU A 152 26.40 -3.43 -7.50
CA GLU A 152 26.61 -3.86 -8.89
C GLU A 152 25.27 -4.17 -9.55
N GLU A 153 25.25 -4.18 -10.89
CA GLU A 153 24.04 -4.51 -11.67
C GLU A 153 23.50 -5.92 -11.39
N SER A 154 24.38 -6.82 -10.94
CA SER A 154 24.03 -8.21 -10.56
C SER A 154 23.43 -8.35 -9.14
N ASP A 155 23.55 -7.34 -8.28
CA ASP A 155 23.07 -7.44 -6.89
C ASP A 155 21.55 -7.60 -6.77
N PRO A 156 20.71 -6.88 -7.56
CA PRO A 156 19.27 -7.12 -7.58
C PRO A 156 18.90 -8.58 -7.92
N ASP A 157 19.67 -9.24 -8.78
CA ASP A 157 19.43 -10.63 -9.18
C ASP A 157 19.61 -11.61 -8.01
N ASN A 158 20.49 -11.31 -7.05
CA ASN A 158 20.64 -12.12 -5.84
C ASN A 158 19.36 -12.10 -4.97
N PHE A 159 18.68 -10.96 -4.90
CA PHE A 159 17.38 -10.86 -4.22
C PHE A 159 16.29 -11.63 -4.97
N GLU A 160 16.28 -11.58 -6.30
CA GLU A 160 15.31 -12.35 -7.11
C GLU A 160 15.53 -13.87 -6.96
N LEU A 161 16.77 -14.34 -6.95
CA LEU A 161 17.09 -15.74 -6.67
C LEU A 161 16.64 -16.18 -5.27
N ALA A 162 16.82 -15.32 -4.27
CA ALA A 162 16.30 -15.56 -2.93
C ALA A 162 14.77 -15.61 -2.92
N ALA A 163 14.10 -14.71 -3.64
CA ALA A 163 12.64 -14.70 -3.78
C ALA A 163 12.12 -15.98 -4.44
N VAL A 164 12.77 -16.47 -5.48
CA VAL A 164 12.42 -17.77 -6.11
C VAL A 164 12.58 -18.93 -5.11
N SER A 165 13.64 -18.90 -4.28
CA SER A 165 13.84 -19.91 -3.24
C SER A 165 12.74 -19.85 -2.16
N CYS A 166 12.33 -18.65 -1.76
CA CYS A 166 11.21 -18.44 -0.86
C CYS A 166 9.89 -18.95 -1.47
N HIS A 167 9.66 -18.68 -2.76
CA HIS A 167 8.49 -19.19 -3.49
C HIS A 167 8.40 -20.71 -3.45
N ALA A 168 9.50 -21.40 -3.73
CA ALA A 168 9.56 -22.88 -3.72
C ALA A 168 9.20 -23.47 -2.33
N LEU A 169 9.45 -22.73 -1.26
CA LEU A 169 9.14 -23.13 0.13
C LEU A 169 7.81 -22.52 0.64
N LYS A 170 7.01 -21.91 -0.22
CA LYS A 170 5.73 -21.27 0.10
C LYS A 170 5.83 -20.12 1.12
N MET A 171 6.99 -19.48 1.23
CA MET A 171 7.23 -18.31 2.09
C MET A 171 6.78 -17.04 1.38
N ALA A 172 5.47 -16.81 1.27
CA ALA A 172 4.89 -15.75 0.43
C ALA A 172 5.31 -14.34 0.89
N GLU A 173 5.35 -14.10 2.19
CA GLU A 173 5.78 -12.83 2.74
C GLU A 173 7.27 -12.57 2.48
N ALA A 174 8.11 -13.57 2.71
CA ALA A 174 9.55 -13.48 2.45
C ALA A 174 9.86 -13.25 0.96
N GLU A 175 9.13 -13.94 0.06
CA GLU A 175 9.24 -13.69 -1.38
C GLU A 175 8.95 -12.25 -1.74
N ARG A 176 7.82 -11.70 -1.27
CA ARG A 176 7.43 -10.32 -1.51
C ARG A 176 8.48 -9.34 -1.02
N GLN A 177 9.00 -9.55 0.20
CA GLN A 177 10.04 -8.75 0.82
C GLN A 177 11.34 -8.76 0.01
N MET A 178 11.77 -9.92 -0.46
CA MET A 178 12.99 -10.04 -1.27
C MET A 178 12.82 -9.36 -2.64
N ARG A 179 11.69 -9.54 -3.31
CA ARG A 179 11.40 -8.84 -4.58
C ARG A 179 11.34 -7.33 -4.41
N GLU A 180 10.76 -6.83 -3.33
CA GLU A 180 10.72 -5.40 -3.05
C GLU A 180 12.13 -4.84 -2.86
N LEU A 181 12.98 -5.49 -2.07
CA LEU A 181 14.38 -5.06 -1.89
C LEU A 181 15.16 -5.10 -3.20
N GLY A 182 15.00 -6.16 -4.00
CA GLY A 182 15.62 -6.27 -5.32
C GLY A 182 15.20 -5.15 -6.27
N SER A 183 13.91 -4.84 -6.33
CA SER A 183 13.37 -3.74 -7.15
C SER A 183 13.92 -2.38 -6.71
N ARG A 184 13.93 -2.10 -5.40
CA ARG A 184 14.51 -0.86 -4.86
C ARG A 184 16.01 -0.76 -5.12
N LEU A 185 16.75 -1.86 -4.97
CA LEU A 185 18.18 -1.88 -5.25
C LEU A 185 18.45 -1.64 -6.75
N LYS A 186 17.61 -2.14 -7.64
CA LYS A 186 17.66 -1.84 -9.08
C LYS A 186 17.47 -0.35 -9.36
N ASP A 187 16.55 0.31 -8.62
CA ASP A 187 16.37 1.76 -8.71
C ASP A 187 17.61 2.52 -8.24
N CYS A 188 18.30 2.03 -7.19
CA CYS A 188 19.56 2.56 -6.71
C CYS A 188 20.65 2.48 -7.79
N VAL A 189 20.89 1.30 -8.34
CA VAL A 189 21.90 1.04 -9.37
C VAL A 189 21.60 1.86 -10.63
N SER A 190 20.33 1.98 -11.00
CA SER A 190 19.86 2.80 -12.12
C SER A 190 19.84 4.31 -11.82
N ARG A 191 20.27 4.74 -10.63
CA ARG A 191 20.30 6.14 -10.18
C ARG A 191 18.98 6.88 -10.33
N ARG A 192 17.86 6.22 -10.04
CA ARG A 192 16.55 6.85 -10.08
C ARG A 192 16.38 7.83 -8.93
N ALA A 193 15.82 9.00 -9.21
CA ALA A 193 15.58 10.04 -8.20
C ALA A 193 14.55 9.62 -7.11
N SER A 194 13.73 8.61 -7.38
CA SER A 194 12.77 8.04 -6.44
C SER A 194 13.39 7.16 -5.36
N PHE A 195 14.65 6.73 -5.53
CA PHE A 195 15.33 5.89 -4.54
C PHE A 195 15.68 6.67 -3.27
N SER A 196 15.33 6.11 -2.13
CA SER A 196 15.70 6.63 -0.80
C SER A 196 16.53 5.60 -0.03
N PRO A 197 17.81 5.90 0.27
CA PRO A 197 18.66 5.03 1.09
C PRO A 197 18.06 4.75 2.47
N GLN A 198 17.44 5.76 3.09
CA GLN A 198 16.80 5.62 4.40
C GLN A 198 15.66 4.60 4.36
N VAL A 199 14.72 4.75 3.42
CA VAL A 199 13.60 3.82 3.28
C VAL A 199 14.09 2.40 2.97
N PHE A 200 15.10 2.26 2.12
CA PHE A 200 15.70 0.96 1.81
C PHE A 200 16.32 0.31 3.04
N THR A 201 17.08 1.07 3.84
CA THR A 201 17.73 0.59 5.07
C THR A 201 16.70 0.12 6.10
N HIS A 202 15.66 0.92 6.35
CA HIS A 202 14.62 0.60 7.31
C HIS A 202 13.87 -0.68 6.91
N LYS A 203 13.45 -0.79 5.64
CA LYS A 203 12.79 -2.00 5.14
C LYS A 203 13.68 -3.23 5.22
N MET A 204 14.95 -3.09 4.89
CA MET A 204 15.89 -4.20 4.95
C MET A 204 16.04 -4.74 6.39
N PHE A 205 16.15 -3.89 7.40
CA PHE A 205 16.22 -4.33 8.79
C PHE A 205 14.87 -4.85 9.31
N GLU A 206 13.75 -4.29 8.87
CA GLU A 206 12.42 -4.82 9.16
C GLU A 206 12.24 -6.24 8.61
N TYR A 207 12.66 -6.47 7.36
CA TYR A 207 12.58 -7.78 6.73
C TYR A 207 13.56 -8.78 7.34
N ALA A 208 14.76 -8.32 7.74
CA ALA A 208 15.69 -9.14 8.50
C ALA A 208 15.10 -9.57 9.86
N ASP A 209 14.34 -8.70 10.53
CA ASP A 209 13.61 -9.05 11.76
C ASP A 209 12.55 -10.12 11.50
N SER A 210 11.83 -10.06 10.39
CA SER A 210 10.86 -11.08 9.99
C SER A 210 11.54 -12.43 9.73
N MET A 211 12.69 -12.45 9.02
CA MET A 211 13.48 -13.66 8.80
C MET A 211 14.00 -14.22 10.13
N ASN A 212 14.50 -13.37 11.04
CA ASN A 212 14.97 -13.80 12.35
C ASN A 212 13.87 -14.42 13.23
N LYS A 213 12.62 -13.97 13.09
CA LYS A 213 11.46 -14.61 13.73
C LYS A 213 11.25 -16.03 13.22
N LEU A 214 11.31 -16.24 11.90
CA LEU A 214 11.19 -17.58 11.29
C LEU A 214 12.32 -18.52 11.74
N ILE A 215 13.56 -18.03 11.85
CA ILE A 215 14.70 -18.84 12.29
C ILE A 215 14.53 -19.32 13.75
N LYS A 216 13.99 -18.47 14.63
CA LYS A 216 13.91 -18.71 16.07
C LYS A 216 12.63 -19.43 16.52
N ALA A 217 11.56 -19.33 15.78
CA ALA A 217 10.25 -19.86 16.15
C ALA A 217 10.03 -21.30 15.67
N ASP A 218 9.00 -21.93 16.23
CA ASP A 218 8.36 -23.07 15.62
C ASP A 218 7.40 -22.51 14.54
N ILE A 219 7.69 -22.84 13.28
CA ILE A 219 7.08 -22.20 12.12
C ILE A 219 5.66 -22.73 11.91
N THR A 220 4.68 -21.82 11.85
CA THR A 220 3.31 -22.11 11.45
C THR A 220 3.05 -21.61 10.03
N GLU A 221 2.02 -22.12 9.35
CA GLU A 221 1.65 -21.67 8.00
C GLU A 221 1.32 -20.17 7.97
N GLU A 222 0.69 -19.64 9.00
CA GLU A 222 0.36 -18.21 9.12
C GLU A 222 1.61 -17.31 9.08
N MET A 223 2.72 -17.78 9.63
CA MET A 223 3.99 -17.02 9.63
C MET A 223 4.62 -16.90 8.24
N LEU A 224 4.22 -17.73 7.30
CA LEU A 224 4.74 -17.72 5.92
C LEU A 224 4.01 -16.72 5.03
N GLY A 225 2.84 -16.26 5.44
CA GLY A 225 1.96 -15.37 4.67
C GLY A 225 1.27 -16.08 3.51
N THR A 226 0.51 -15.33 2.73
CA THR A 226 -0.24 -15.83 1.57
C THR A 226 0.19 -15.12 0.29
N PHE A 227 0.24 -15.86 -0.84
CA PHE A 227 0.61 -15.30 -2.15
C PHE A 227 -0.46 -14.41 -2.76
N ARG A 228 -1.67 -14.53 -2.29
CA ARG A 228 -2.80 -13.70 -2.73
C ARG A 228 -3.54 -13.23 -1.49
N ARG A 229 -4.05 -12.01 -1.56
CA ARG A 229 -4.98 -11.52 -0.54
C ARG A 229 -6.18 -12.46 -0.55
N GLU A 230 -6.36 -13.20 0.54
CA GLU A 230 -7.52 -14.07 0.70
C GLU A 230 -8.73 -13.22 1.01
N TYR A 231 -9.70 -13.25 0.10
CA TYR A 231 -10.99 -12.63 0.32
C TYR A 231 -11.96 -13.69 0.82
N THR A 232 -12.47 -13.49 2.01
CA THR A 232 -13.51 -14.33 2.61
C THR A 232 -14.90 -13.78 2.30
N ASP A 233 -15.89 -14.66 2.23
CA ASP A 233 -17.27 -14.23 2.06
C ASP A 233 -17.73 -13.53 3.35
N TYR A 234 -18.33 -12.33 3.20
CA TYR A 234 -18.92 -11.62 4.32
C TYR A 234 -20.27 -12.27 4.67
N GLU A 235 -20.48 -12.63 5.93
CA GLU A 235 -21.72 -13.23 6.38
C GLU A 235 -22.86 -12.21 6.37
N GLY A 236 -23.89 -12.47 5.58
CA GLY A 236 -25.07 -11.61 5.45
C GLY A 236 -24.90 -10.45 4.46
N THR A 237 -25.64 -9.38 4.70
CA THR A 237 -25.65 -8.19 3.84
C THR A 237 -24.82 -7.08 4.48
N LEU A 238 -23.81 -6.60 3.76
CA LEU A 238 -22.97 -5.49 4.20
C LEU A 238 -23.62 -4.15 3.82
N GLN A 239 -23.95 -3.32 4.81
CA GLN A 239 -24.54 -2.00 4.59
C GLN A 239 -23.47 -0.92 4.74
N LEU A 240 -23.22 -0.16 3.67
CA LEU A 240 -22.15 0.81 3.57
C LEU A 240 -22.68 2.20 3.29
N SER A 241 -22.16 3.18 4.04
CA SER A 241 -22.29 4.60 3.71
C SER A 241 -20.96 5.08 3.10
N PRO A 242 -20.96 5.66 1.89
CA PRO A 242 -19.75 6.26 1.34
C PRO A 242 -19.30 7.45 2.20
N ILE A 243 -17.99 7.52 2.47
CA ILE A 243 -17.41 8.56 3.34
C ILE A 243 -16.26 9.33 2.69
N GLY A 244 -15.94 9.08 1.44
CA GLY A 244 -14.93 9.86 0.73
C GLY A 244 -14.20 9.07 -0.34
N THR A 245 -13.39 9.80 -1.10
CA THR A 245 -12.56 9.22 -2.16
C THR A 245 -11.17 9.84 -2.14
N ARG A 246 -10.19 9.07 -2.59
CA ARG A 246 -8.82 9.56 -2.77
C ARG A 246 -8.29 9.15 -4.15
N ASN A 247 -7.90 10.14 -4.94
CA ASN A 247 -7.19 9.88 -6.18
C ASN A 247 -5.73 9.52 -5.87
N VAL A 248 -5.25 8.45 -6.48
CA VAL A 248 -3.88 7.96 -6.38
C VAL A 248 -3.19 8.20 -7.71
N SER A 249 -1.98 8.73 -7.66
CA SER A 249 -1.11 8.92 -8.82
C SER A 249 0.33 8.57 -8.45
N GLY A 250 1.02 7.85 -9.33
CA GLY A 250 2.38 7.36 -9.10
C GLY A 250 2.66 6.13 -9.96
N GLU A 251 3.16 5.07 -9.36
CA GLU A 251 3.30 3.77 -10.03
C GLU A 251 1.94 3.16 -10.38
N TYR A 252 0.92 3.50 -9.61
CA TYR A 252 -0.48 3.18 -9.86
C TYR A 252 -1.28 4.46 -9.95
N THR A 253 -2.27 4.46 -10.83
CA THR A 253 -3.24 5.55 -11.01
C THR A 253 -4.64 5.01 -10.82
N GLY A 254 -5.52 5.79 -10.19
CA GLY A 254 -6.91 5.42 -9.98
C GLY A 254 -7.52 6.09 -8.77
N CYS A 255 -8.54 5.45 -8.19
CA CYS A 255 -9.28 5.97 -7.06
C CYS A 255 -9.45 4.92 -5.97
N ILE A 256 -9.32 5.34 -4.72
CA ILE A 256 -9.68 4.57 -3.54
C ILE A 256 -10.98 5.17 -3.00
N TYR A 257 -11.97 4.31 -2.79
CA TYR A 257 -13.27 4.63 -2.25
C TYR A 257 -13.35 4.17 -0.80
N TYR A 258 -13.80 5.04 0.09
CA TYR A 258 -13.92 4.78 1.52
C TYR A 258 -15.38 4.65 1.92
N PHE A 259 -15.68 3.66 2.75
CA PHE A 259 -17.01 3.36 3.22
C PHE A 259 -17.04 3.15 4.72
N LEU A 260 -18.13 3.56 5.35
CA LEU A 260 -18.44 3.28 6.74
C LEU A 260 -19.47 2.16 6.82
N ASN A 261 -19.20 1.12 7.61
CA ASN A 261 -20.16 0.10 7.94
C ASN A 261 -21.26 0.69 8.86
N LYS A 262 -22.51 0.52 8.47
CA LYS A 262 -23.67 0.96 9.27
C LYS A 262 -23.90 0.11 10.51
N ASP A 263 -23.44 -1.14 10.49
CA ASP A 263 -23.45 -1.98 11.68
C ASP A 263 -22.41 -1.51 12.68
N ARG A 264 -22.89 -0.86 13.76
CA ARG A 264 -22.03 -0.33 14.82
C ARG A 264 -21.44 -1.43 15.70
N THR A 265 -21.98 -2.62 15.68
CA THR A 265 -21.49 -3.76 16.48
C THR A 265 -20.35 -4.49 15.80
N SER A 266 -20.18 -4.29 14.49
CA SER A 266 -19.11 -4.90 13.72
C SER A 266 -17.73 -4.34 14.15
N PRO A 267 -16.75 -5.23 14.40
CA PRO A 267 -15.38 -4.78 14.69
C PRO A 267 -14.75 -4.03 13.51
N GLN A 268 -15.14 -4.37 12.28
CA GLN A 268 -14.69 -3.69 11.07
C GLN A 268 -15.65 -2.56 10.73
N ARG A 269 -15.24 -1.32 11.05
CA ARG A 269 -16.04 -0.11 10.81
C ARG A 269 -15.78 0.52 9.46
N PHE A 270 -14.57 0.46 8.95
CA PHE A 270 -14.18 1.07 7.70
C PHE A 270 -13.90 0.01 6.64
N PHE A 271 -14.37 0.28 5.44
CA PHE A 271 -14.08 -0.53 4.26
C PHE A 271 -13.50 0.34 3.15
N THR A 272 -12.66 -0.25 2.31
CA THR A 272 -12.14 0.40 1.10
C THR A 272 -12.37 -0.45 -0.12
N TYR A 273 -12.55 0.19 -1.24
CA TYR A 273 -12.44 -0.42 -2.56
C TYR A 273 -11.43 0.37 -3.37
N SER A 274 -10.47 -0.32 -3.98
CA SER A 274 -9.40 0.31 -4.76
C SER A 274 -9.55 -0.06 -6.24
N ASP A 275 -9.83 0.93 -7.09
CA ASP A 275 -9.73 0.81 -8.55
C ASP A 275 -8.41 1.46 -8.98
N LEU A 276 -7.33 0.71 -8.87
CA LEU A 276 -5.98 1.15 -9.17
C LEU A 276 -5.41 0.35 -10.34
N ARG A 277 -4.72 1.04 -11.25
CA ARG A 277 -4.05 0.44 -12.41
C ARG A 277 -2.60 0.89 -12.48
N PRO A 278 -1.68 0.03 -12.90
CA PRO A 278 -0.29 0.42 -13.11
C PRO A 278 -0.19 1.52 -14.18
N THR A 279 0.53 2.59 -13.88
CA THR A 279 0.72 3.77 -14.77
C THR A 279 1.42 3.43 -16.08
N PHE A 280 2.16 2.32 -16.12
CA PHE A 280 2.85 1.84 -17.32
C PHE A 280 1.90 1.62 -18.52
N TYR A 281 0.62 1.37 -18.27
CA TYR A 281 -0.41 1.16 -19.30
C TYR A 281 -1.13 2.44 -19.72
N GLU A 282 -0.87 3.59 -19.08
CA GLU A 282 -1.51 4.86 -19.43
C GLU A 282 -0.73 5.66 -20.48
N ARG A 283 -0.83 5.26 -21.73
CA ARG A 283 -0.68 6.22 -22.83
C ARG A 283 -2.01 6.95 -23.08
N LYS A 284 -2.15 8.15 -22.46
CA LYS A 284 -3.16 9.17 -22.84
C LYS A 284 -4.63 8.75 -22.76
N SER A 285 -5.19 8.47 -21.59
CA SER A 285 -6.63 8.76 -21.48
C SER A 285 -6.99 9.24 -20.07
N ARG A 286 -7.34 10.50 -20.02
CA ARG A 286 -8.11 11.13 -18.96
C ARG A 286 -9.40 10.33 -18.72
N ARG A 287 -9.76 10.07 -17.44
CA ARG A 287 -11.09 9.64 -17.00
C ARG A 287 -11.40 8.14 -17.01
N PHE A 288 -10.48 7.26 -16.58
CA PHE A 288 -10.84 5.86 -16.37
C PHE A 288 -11.66 5.61 -15.09
N ALA A 289 -11.52 6.43 -14.04
CA ALA A 289 -12.31 6.28 -12.81
C ALA A 289 -13.81 6.54 -13.00
N GLU A 290 -14.20 7.21 -14.08
CA GLU A 290 -15.61 7.53 -14.37
C GLU A 290 -16.37 6.39 -15.09
N SER A 291 -15.69 5.33 -15.55
CA SER A 291 -16.29 4.35 -16.48
C SER A 291 -16.34 2.92 -15.98
N THR A 292 -15.69 2.57 -14.86
CA THR A 292 -15.71 1.20 -14.35
C THR A 292 -16.92 0.95 -13.48
N THR A 293 -17.78 0.05 -13.91
CA THR A 293 -18.86 -0.50 -13.09
C THR A 293 -18.32 -1.67 -12.27
N VAL A 294 -18.69 -1.74 -11.00
CA VAL A 294 -18.35 -2.83 -10.08
C VAL A 294 -19.62 -3.31 -9.38
N TRP A 295 -19.63 -4.55 -8.90
CA TRP A 295 -20.72 -5.13 -8.11
C TRP A 295 -22.10 -5.07 -8.79
N ASP A 296 -22.14 -5.21 -10.11
CA ASP A 296 -23.36 -5.17 -10.93
C ASP A 296 -24.13 -3.83 -10.88
N LEU A 297 -23.45 -2.74 -10.50
CA LEU A 297 -24.04 -1.41 -10.52
C LEU A 297 -24.25 -0.91 -11.96
N ASP A 298 -25.33 -0.16 -12.18
CA ASP A 298 -25.69 0.39 -13.49
C ASP A 298 -24.74 1.48 -13.98
N SER A 299 -23.97 2.10 -13.05
CA SER A 299 -23.12 3.25 -13.32
C SER A 299 -21.79 3.12 -12.55
N SER A 300 -20.87 4.03 -12.80
CA SER A 300 -19.59 4.06 -12.07
C SER A 300 -19.80 4.25 -10.58
N LEU A 301 -18.93 3.67 -9.76
CA LEU A 301 -19.01 3.76 -8.30
C LEU A 301 -18.96 5.23 -7.82
N ASN A 302 -18.30 6.10 -8.57
CA ASN A 302 -18.24 7.53 -8.28
C ASN A 302 -19.63 8.20 -8.26
N SER A 303 -20.57 7.71 -9.08
CA SER A 303 -21.95 8.20 -9.10
C SER A 303 -22.74 7.81 -7.86
N TYR A 304 -22.28 6.81 -7.12
CA TYR A 304 -22.92 6.30 -5.89
C TYR A 304 -22.32 6.88 -4.61
N MET A 305 -21.38 7.82 -4.69
CA MET A 305 -20.74 8.39 -3.48
C MET A 305 -21.67 9.26 -2.60
N CYS A 306 -22.90 9.49 -3.03
CA CYS A 306 -23.97 10.07 -2.21
C CYS A 306 -25.08 9.07 -1.89
N THR A 307 -24.90 7.77 -2.17
CA THR A 307 -25.92 6.74 -2.05
C THR A 307 -25.44 5.65 -1.10
N GLU A 308 -26.28 5.27 -0.13
CA GLU A 308 -26.00 4.09 0.69
C GLU A 308 -26.05 2.83 -0.17
N LEU A 309 -25.14 1.92 0.08
CA LEU A 309 -25.03 0.67 -0.66
C LEU A 309 -25.33 -0.52 0.25
N LYS A 310 -26.09 -1.47 -0.25
CA LYS A 310 -26.24 -2.81 0.32
C LYS A 310 -25.54 -3.78 -0.59
N LEU A 311 -24.53 -4.48 -0.06
CA LEU A 311 -23.78 -5.49 -0.79
C LEU A 311 -24.20 -6.87 -0.33
N GLU A 312 -24.63 -7.70 -1.26
CA GLU A 312 -24.89 -9.13 -1.08
C GLU A 312 -23.72 -9.93 -1.64
N ASN A 313 -23.36 -11.03 -1.00
CA ASN A 313 -22.21 -11.88 -1.36
C ASN A 313 -20.90 -11.06 -1.45
N ALA A 314 -20.73 -10.09 -0.56
CA ALA A 314 -19.52 -9.30 -0.50
C ALA A 314 -18.34 -10.18 -0.10
N LYS A 315 -17.20 -9.98 -0.76
CA LYS A 315 -15.93 -10.61 -0.39
C LYS A 315 -15.00 -9.57 0.19
N VAL A 316 -14.50 -9.84 1.39
CA VAL A 316 -13.70 -8.89 2.17
C VAL A 316 -12.37 -9.50 2.60
N SER A 317 -11.36 -8.65 2.71
CA SER A 317 -10.06 -8.99 3.28
C SER A 317 -9.52 -7.79 4.04
N MET A 318 -9.42 -7.89 5.36
CA MET A 318 -8.87 -6.81 6.22
C MET A 318 -9.46 -5.41 5.88
N GLY A 319 -10.78 -5.31 5.77
CA GLY A 319 -11.46 -4.06 5.40
C GLY A 319 -11.41 -3.69 3.91
N HIS A 320 -10.79 -4.50 3.05
CA HIS A 320 -10.81 -4.28 1.61
C HIS A 320 -11.90 -5.09 0.92
N LEU A 321 -12.65 -4.44 0.04
CA LEU A 321 -13.71 -5.04 -0.76
C LEU A 321 -13.14 -5.57 -2.08
N SER A 322 -13.55 -6.78 -2.46
CA SER A 322 -13.19 -7.39 -3.74
C SER A 322 -14.05 -6.84 -4.88
N SER A 323 -13.50 -6.80 -6.09
CA SER A 323 -14.25 -6.57 -7.34
C SER A 323 -14.97 -7.82 -7.87
N SER A 324 -15.29 -8.79 -6.99
CA SER A 324 -15.93 -10.05 -7.38
C SER A 324 -17.21 -9.81 -8.18
N SER A 325 -17.37 -10.52 -9.29
CA SER A 325 -18.61 -10.52 -10.08
C SER A 325 -19.79 -11.23 -9.39
N LYS A 326 -19.55 -11.89 -8.25
CA LYS A 326 -20.59 -12.50 -7.43
C LYS A 326 -21.21 -11.52 -6.45
N THR A 327 -20.51 -10.43 -6.16
CA THR A 327 -21.01 -9.36 -5.29
C THR A 327 -22.02 -8.52 -6.05
N ASN A 328 -23.20 -8.33 -5.46
CA ASN A 328 -24.27 -7.49 -6.01
C ASN A 328 -24.49 -6.30 -5.08
N ALA A 329 -24.47 -5.10 -5.62
CA ALA A 329 -24.72 -3.87 -4.88
C ALA A 329 -26.06 -3.26 -5.28
N ILE A 330 -26.83 -2.87 -4.28
CA ILE A 330 -28.12 -2.19 -4.47
C ILE A 330 -28.06 -0.84 -3.76
N GLY A 331 -28.40 0.23 -4.47
CA GLY A 331 -28.56 1.56 -3.87
C GLY A 331 -29.73 1.56 -2.87
N ALA A 332 -29.46 1.96 -1.62
CA ALA A 332 -30.42 1.90 -0.52
C ALA A 332 -30.94 3.29 -0.09
N GLY A 333 -30.84 4.30 -0.95
CA GLY A 333 -31.26 5.66 -0.68
C GLY A 333 -30.07 6.61 -0.50
N HIS A 334 -30.35 7.89 -0.20
CA HIS A 334 -29.33 8.90 -0.04
C HIS A 334 -28.54 8.70 1.26
N ALA A 335 -27.22 8.75 1.16
CA ALA A 335 -26.35 8.64 2.32
C ALA A 335 -26.54 9.84 3.26
N GLN A 336 -26.92 9.57 4.50
CA GLN A 336 -27.11 10.57 5.54
C GLN A 336 -26.03 10.42 6.60
N LEU A 337 -24.87 11.04 6.37
CA LEU A 337 -23.85 11.20 7.38
C LEU A 337 -24.18 12.42 8.23
N ASN A 338 -24.18 12.26 9.54
CA ASN A 338 -24.37 13.34 10.52
C ASN A 338 -23.55 13.06 11.78
N CYS A 339 -23.40 14.06 12.63
CA CYS A 339 -22.62 13.92 13.85
C CYS A 339 -23.11 12.81 14.77
N PHE A 340 -24.42 12.59 14.83
CA PHE A 340 -25.00 11.50 15.65
C PHE A 340 -24.60 10.11 15.13
N ALA A 341 -24.58 9.92 13.81
CA ALA A 341 -24.13 8.66 13.21
C ALA A 341 -22.64 8.38 13.46
N LEU A 342 -21.83 9.43 13.52
CA LEU A 342 -20.37 9.38 13.66
C LEU A 342 -19.88 9.58 15.11
N ARG A 343 -20.76 9.83 16.09
CA ARG A 343 -20.42 10.27 17.45
C ARG A 343 -19.35 9.43 18.16
N GLU A 344 -19.31 8.12 17.92
CA GLU A 344 -18.34 7.19 18.51
C GLU A 344 -16.99 7.19 17.80
N LEU A 345 -16.95 7.76 16.60
CA LEU A 345 -15.77 7.78 15.72
C LEU A 345 -15.10 9.16 15.69
N ILE A 346 -15.83 10.21 16.09
CA ILE A 346 -15.30 11.59 16.09
C ILE A 346 -14.34 11.77 17.26
N VAL A 347 -13.14 12.25 16.95
CA VAL A 347 -12.11 12.61 17.91
C VAL A 347 -11.94 14.13 17.90
N SER A 348 -12.11 14.77 19.07
CA SER A 348 -11.95 16.22 19.23
C SER A 348 -10.76 16.59 20.11
N ASP A 349 -10.21 15.63 20.86
CA ASP A 349 -8.98 15.78 21.65
C ASP A 349 -7.77 15.34 20.83
N PHE A 350 -6.86 16.26 20.54
CA PHE A 350 -5.68 15.94 19.71
C PHE A 350 -4.64 15.10 20.44
N LYS A 351 -4.63 15.10 21.78
CA LYS A 351 -3.80 14.19 22.57
C LYS A 351 -4.33 12.75 22.43
N GLU A 352 -5.62 12.55 22.59
CA GLU A 352 -6.27 11.26 22.37
C GLU A 352 -6.04 10.76 20.93
N LEU A 353 -6.12 11.66 19.95
CA LEU A 353 -5.83 11.35 18.56
C LEU A 353 -4.39 10.86 18.37
N ALA A 354 -3.41 11.56 18.95
CA ALA A 354 -2.00 11.15 18.88
C ALA A 354 -1.76 9.79 19.54
N GLU A 355 -2.39 9.54 20.69
CA GLU A 355 -2.33 8.25 21.39
C GLU A 355 -2.91 7.10 20.54
N LYS A 356 -4.08 7.31 19.92
CA LYS A 356 -4.71 6.34 19.02
C LYS A 356 -3.82 6.04 17.81
N ILE A 357 -3.25 7.06 17.18
CA ILE A 357 -2.36 6.90 16.03
C ILE A 357 -1.08 6.14 16.43
N SER A 358 -0.48 6.49 17.56
CA SER A 358 0.74 5.82 18.06
C SER A 358 0.49 4.37 18.50
N ALA A 359 -0.69 4.06 19.01
CA ALA A 359 -1.08 2.71 19.42
C ALA A 359 -1.36 1.80 18.21
N ASN A 360 -1.75 2.37 17.10
CA ASN A 360 -2.05 1.64 15.87
C ASN A 360 -0.76 1.11 15.24
N LYS A 361 -0.64 -0.23 15.16
CA LYS A 361 0.49 -0.93 14.54
C LYS A 361 0.16 -1.49 13.15
N SER A 362 -1.08 -1.30 12.71
CA SER A 362 -1.53 -1.81 11.42
C SER A 362 -1.01 -0.92 10.29
N ASP A 363 -0.58 -1.55 9.21
CA ASP A 363 -0.25 -0.88 7.95
C ASP A 363 -1.47 -0.74 7.03
N GLU A 364 -2.61 -1.31 7.42
CA GLU A 364 -3.83 -1.22 6.64
C GLU A 364 -4.39 0.20 6.63
N GLU A 365 -4.79 0.65 5.46
CA GLU A 365 -5.27 2.01 5.24
C GLU A 365 -6.55 2.32 6.05
N THR A 366 -7.43 1.32 6.22
CA THR A 366 -8.68 1.41 6.99
C THR A 366 -8.45 1.72 8.45
N ASP A 367 -7.35 1.24 9.02
CA ASP A 367 -7.06 1.40 10.44
C ASP A 367 -6.44 2.77 10.77
N ARG A 368 -6.04 3.53 9.74
CA ARG A 368 -5.46 4.88 9.87
C ARG A 368 -6.45 6.01 9.62
N LEU A 369 -7.75 5.68 9.49
CA LEU A 369 -8.81 6.64 9.24
C LEU A 369 -9.38 7.19 10.55
N TYR A 370 -9.47 8.50 10.63
CA TYR A 370 -10.02 9.22 11.79
C TYR A 370 -11.00 10.30 11.34
N PHE A 371 -12.12 10.41 12.06
CA PHE A 371 -12.98 11.59 11.97
C PHE A 371 -12.53 12.58 13.04
N VAL A 372 -12.04 13.72 12.62
CA VAL A 372 -11.47 14.74 13.50
C VAL A 372 -12.34 15.98 13.49
N HIS A 373 -12.81 16.41 14.68
CA HIS A 373 -13.57 17.64 14.86
C HIS A 373 -12.72 18.71 15.54
N PRO A 374 -12.18 19.69 14.79
CA PRO A 374 -11.47 20.81 15.38
C PRO A 374 -12.44 21.83 15.97
N LYS A 375 -12.03 22.51 17.04
CA LYS A 375 -12.73 23.68 17.56
C LYS A 375 -12.72 24.84 16.56
N GLU A 376 -11.57 25.07 15.93
CA GLU A 376 -11.40 26.11 14.91
C GLU A 376 -10.25 25.81 13.95
N CYS A 377 -10.29 26.45 12.79
CA CYS A 377 -9.16 26.56 11.88
C CYS A 377 -8.46 27.90 12.12
N VAL A 378 -7.17 27.86 12.41
CA VAL A 378 -6.36 29.04 12.76
C VAL A 378 -5.70 29.65 11.52
N ALA A 379 -5.23 28.81 10.60
CA ALA A 379 -4.58 29.23 9.37
C ALA A 379 -4.88 28.26 8.23
N SER A 380 -4.93 28.79 7.01
CA SER A 380 -5.01 28.03 5.77
C SER A 380 -4.18 28.75 4.71
N TYR A 381 -3.18 28.08 4.18
CA TYR A 381 -2.29 28.64 3.16
C TYR A 381 -1.64 27.56 2.31
N PHE A 382 -1.21 27.96 1.11
CA PHE A 382 -0.38 27.11 0.25
C PHE A 382 1.10 27.45 0.46
N ASP A 383 1.86 26.48 0.96
CA ASP A 383 3.31 26.62 1.07
C ASP A 383 3.98 26.32 -0.28
N LYS A 384 4.57 27.35 -0.86
CA LYS A 384 5.25 27.27 -2.16
C LYS A 384 6.58 26.52 -2.11
N HIS A 385 7.22 26.44 -0.95
CA HIS A 385 8.51 25.75 -0.80
C HIS A 385 8.33 24.25 -0.75
N THR A 386 7.38 23.78 0.05
CA THR A 386 7.07 22.34 0.20
C THR A 386 6.03 21.86 -0.81
N GLN A 387 5.41 22.79 -1.57
CA GLN A 387 4.32 22.50 -2.51
C GLN A 387 3.16 21.77 -1.83
N GLN A 388 2.70 22.31 -0.70
CA GLN A 388 1.64 21.71 0.11
C GLN A 388 0.56 22.72 0.45
N GLN A 389 -0.71 22.29 0.42
CA GLN A 389 -1.79 22.98 1.09
C GLN A 389 -1.74 22.61 2.57
N ILE A 390 -1.74 23.61 3.45
CA ILE A 390 -1.62 23.46 4.90
C ILE A 390 -2.80 24.14 5.59
N PHE A 391 -3.46 23.41 6.50
CA PHE A 391 -4.37 23.97 7.49
C PHE A 391 -3.74 23.81 8.87
N ILE A 392 -3.86 24.80 9.70
CA ILE A 392 -3.59 24.70 11.14
C ILE A 392 -4.94 24.67 11.84
N ILE A 393 -5.23 23.57 12.47
CA ILE A 393 -6.47 23.37 13.23
C ILE A 393 -6.17 23.24 14.72
N LYS A 394 -7.15 23.59 15.54
CA LYS A 394 -7.02 23.72 16.99
C LYS A 394 -8.13 22.93 17.68
N ASP A 395 -7.81 22.26 18.77
CA ASP A 395 -8.79 21.58 19.64
C ASP A 395 -9.34 22.47 20.76
N GLY A 396 -10.15 21.88 21.64
CA GLY A 396 -10.75 22.56 22.79
C GLY A 396 -9.73 23.03 23.83
N CYS A 397 -8.58 22.39 23.95
CA CYS A 397 -7.47 22.71 24.83
C CYS A 397 -6.41 23.63 24.22
N ASP A 398 -6.72 24.26 23.08
CA ASP A 398 -5.83 25.15 22.34
C ASP A 398 -4.60 24.47 21.71
N ARG A 399 -4.53 23.15 21.69
CA ARG A 399 -3.49 22.38 20.99
C ARG A 399 -3.66 22.50 19.48
N GLN A 400 -2.53 22.63 18.77
CA GLN A 400 -2.52 22.86 17.34
C GLN A 400 -1.88 21.69 16.60
N ILE A 401 -2.51 21.27 15.49
CA ILE A 401 -1.96 20.28 14.56
C ILE A 401 -2.08 20.77 13.13
N SER A 402 -1.27 20.20 12.24
CA SER A 402 -1.32 20.49 10.81
C SER A 402 -2.08 19.42 10.05
N VAL A 403 -2.89 19.90 9.10
CA VAL A 403 -3.53 19.09 8.06
C VAL A 403 -2.86 19.46 6.76
N THR A 404 -2.22 18.49 6.09
CA THR A 404 -1.37 18.78 4.93
C THR A 404 -1.74 17.90 3.74
N ALA A 405 -1.73 18.49 2.56
CA ALA A 405 -1.89 17.76 1.30
C ALA A 405 -0.86 18.26 0.28
N LYS A 406 -0.01 17.35 -0.18
CA LYS A 406 1.04 17.66 -1.16
C LYS A 406 0.41 17.84 -2.54
N TYR A 407 0.81 18.91 -3.24
CA TYR A 407 0.39 19.17 -4.60
C TYR A 407 1.07 18.22 -5.58
N THR A 408 0.26 17.65 -6.48
CA THR A 408 0.71 16.97 -7.69
C THR A 408 -0.14 17.48 -8.86
N ALA A 409 0.30 17.26 -10.09
CA ALA A 409 -0.47 17.68 -11.27
C ALA A 409 -1.86 17.02 -11.33
N GLU A 410 -1.96 15.79 -10.83
CA GLU A 410 -3.15 14.96 -10.87
C GLU A 410 -4.16 15.33 -9.77
N ASN A 411 -3.69 15.84 -8.62
CA ASN A 411 -4.57 16.21 -7.50
C ASN A 411 -4.90 17.71 -7.45
N ARG A 412 -4.67 18.46 -8.53
CA ARG A 412 -4.89 19.90 -8.59
C ARG A 412 -6.31 20.31 -8.18
N GLU A 413 -7.32 19.58 -8.63
CA GLU A 413 -8.72 19.86 -8.28
C GLU A 413 -8.98 19.66 -6.78
N PHE A 414 -8.42 18.59 -6.20
CA PHE A 414 -8.50 18.33 -4.78
C PHE A 414 -7.84 19.44 -3.96
N ILE A 415 -6.64 19.88 -4.32
CA ILE A 415 -5.95 21.00 -3.65
C ILE A 415 -6.76 22.30 -3.73
N SER A 416 -7.32 22.62 -4.91
CA SER A 416 -8.17 23.80 -5.08
C SER A 416 -9.44 23.74 -4.21
N THR A 417 -10.02 22.54 -4.07
CA THR A 417 -11.17 22.31 -3.18
C THR A 417 -10.78 22.51 -1.72
N LEU A 418 -9.64 21.97 -1.29
CA LEU A 418 -9.12 22.15 0.06
C LEU A 418 -8.81 23.62 0.36
N GLU A 419 -8.22 24.36 -0.57
CA GLU A 419 -7.98 25.81 -0.42
C GLU A 419 -9.29 26.57 -0.17
N THR A 420 -10.32 26.24 -0.95
CA THR A 420 -11.65 26.84 -0.81
C THR A 420 -12.27 26.51 0.54
N ILE A 421 -12.21 25.24 0.97
CA ILE A 421 -12.73 24.76 2.26
C ILE A 421 -11.98 25.43 3.41
N GLY A 422 -10.65 25.46 3.36
CA GLY A 422 -9.83 26.12 4.37
C GLY A 422 -10.17 27.61 4.54
N GLY A 423 -10.40 28.31 3.41
CA GLY A 423 -10.88 29.68 3.41
C GLY A 423 -12.27 29.86 4.05
N LYS A 424 -13.17 28.88 3.91
CA LYS A 424 -14.46 28.85 4.60
C LYS A 424 -14.31 28.59 6.10
N MET A 425 -13.53 27.58 6.48
CA MET A 425 -13.27 27.23 7.88
C MET A 425 -12.69 28.41 8.68
N LEU A 426 -11.82 29.21 8.07
CA LEU A 426 -11.28 30.42 8.70
C LEU A 426 -12.35 31.51 8.95
N LYS A 427 -13.33 31.65 8.06
CA LYS A 427 -14.37 32.68 8.12
C LYS A 427 -15.57 32.26 8.97
N GLU A 428 -15.94 30.99 8.88
CA GLU A 428 -17.17 30.43 9.43
C GLU A 428 -16.89 29.60 10.70
N LYS A 429 -16.27 30.24 11.70
CA LYS A 429 -15.83 29.59 12.95
C LYS A 429 -16.94 28.94 13.79
N HIS A 430 -18.21 29.25 13.47
CA HIS A 430 -19.38 28.71 14.17
C HIS A 430 -19.91 27.41 13.57
N LYS A 431 -19.33 26.94 12.47
CA LYS A 431 -19.74 25.71 11.81
C LYS A 431 -19.02 24.48 12.35
N ASN A 432 -19.71 23.35 12.33
CA ASN A 432 -19.21 22.09 12.84
C ASN A 432 -18.51 21.29 11.74
N TYR A 433 -17.30 21.69 11.41
CA TYR A 433 -16.47 20.96 10.44
C TYR A 433 -15.92 19.67 11.05
N VAL A 434 -16.09 18.56 10.35
CA VAL A 434 -15.49 17.27 10.68
C VAL A 434 -14.65 16.80 9.50
N LEU A 435 -13.39 16.48 9.74
CA LEU A 435 -12.48 16.01 8.72
C LEU A 435 -12.38 14.48 8.79
N LEU A 436 -12.59 13.80 7.68
CA LEU A 436 -12.10 12.44 7.51
C LEU A 436 -10.65 12.54 7.04
N ALA A 437 -9.72 12.00 7.80
CA ALA A 437 -8.30 12.12 7.51
C ALA A 437 -7.53 10.85 7.90
N GLN A 438 -6.39 10.65 7.26
CA GLN A 438 -5.36 9.72 7.73
C GLN A 438 -4.41 10.44 8.67
N GLY A 439 -4.14 9.85 9.83
CA GLY A 439 -3.26 10.41 10.85
C GLY A 439 -1.90 9.72 10.89
N TYR A 440 -0.84 10.50 11.05
CA TYR A 440 0.51 9.99 11.26
C TYR A 440 1.35 10.95 12.12
N ILE A 441 2.31 10.38 12.83
CA ILE A 441 3.30 11.14 13.59
C ILE A 441 4.61 11.05 12.83
N ASP A 442 5.11 12.20 12.37
CA ASP A 442 6.37 12.33 11.64
C ASP A 442 7.26 13.38 12.31
N HIS A 443 8.51 13.00 12.59
CA HIS A 443 9.48 13.84 13.28
C HIS A 443 8.90 14.54 14.54
N GLY A 444 8.19 13.78 15.37
CA GLY A 444 7.57 14.31 16.58
C GLY A 444 6.46 15.33 16.35
N ARG A 445 5.79 15.29 15.20
CA ARG A 445 4.64 16.15 14.87
C ARG A 445 3.47 15.32 14.41
N LEU A 446 2.31 15.56 14.99
CA LEU A 446 1.06 14.99 14.50
C LEU A 446 0.60 15.74 13.26
N THR A 447 0.43 14.98 12.19
CA THR A 447 -0.02 15.52 10.90
C THR A 447 -1.17 14.67 10.37
N LEU A 448 -2.14 15.33 9.75
CA LEU A 448 -3.29 14.70 9.12
C LEU A 448 -3.21 14.90 7.60
N PHE A 449 -3.51 13.84 6.85
CA PHE A 449 -3.79 13.92 5.42
C PHE A 449 -5.31 13.90 5.23
N PRO A 450 -5.95 14.98 4.72
CA PRO A 450 -7.40 15.06 4.57
C PRO A 450 -7.87 14.19 3.40
N ILE A 451 -8.98 13.50 3.59
CA ILE A 451 -9.69 12.74 2.54
C ILE A 451 -10.98 13.47 2.18
N GLU A 452 -11.75 13.88 3.20
CA GLU A 452 -13.03 14.56 3.02
C GLU A 452 -13.27 15.56 4.17
N VAL A 453 -14.04 16.62 3.92
CA VAL A 453 -14.40 17.61 4.94
C VAL A 453 -15.90 17.80 4.91
N TYR A 454 -16.54 17.53 6.03
CA TYR A 454 -17.98 17.69 6.23
C TYR A 454 -18.29 18.98 6.98
N ASP A 455 -19.40 19.61 6.61
CA ASP A 455 -20.00 20.77 7.28
C ASP A 455 -21.34 20.30 7.86
N PHE A 456 -21.35 19.89 9.12
CA PHE A 456 -22.55 19.40 9.76
C PHE A 456 -23.37 20.54 10.39
N ILE A 457 -24.70 20.46 10.25
CA ILE A 457 -25.63 21.45 10.80
C ILE A 457 -25.62 21.38 12.32
N ASP A 458 -25.69 20.17 12.87
CA ASP A 458 -25.72 19.95 14.32
C ASP A 458 -24.30 19.72 14.85
N PRO A 459 -23.97 20.27 16.04
CA PRO A 459 -22.73 19.94 16.71
C PRO A 459 -22.71 18.45 17.09
N PRO A 460 -21.53 17.83 17.15
CA PRO A 460 -21.42 16.47 17.68
C PRO A 460 -21.97 16.43 19.12
N ASP A 461 -23.06 15.67 19.34
CA ASP A 461 -23.53 15.43 20.70
C ASP A 461 -22.45 14.70 21.50
N ASN A 462 -22.11 15.22 22.70
CA ASN A 462 -21.12 14.63 23.61
C ASN A 462 -19.70 14.48 23.06
N VAL A 463 -19.20 15.44 22.29
CA VAL A 463 -17.76 15.56 22.09
C VAL A 463 -17.14 15.77 23.47
N PRO A 464 -16.27 14.88 23.97
CA PRO A 464 -15.63 15.09 25.26
C PRO A 464 -14.94 16.45 25.26
N VAL A 465 -15.35 17.33 26.17
CA VAL A 465 -14.56 18.55 26.41
C VAL A 465 -13.26 18.04 27.03
N PRO A 466 -12.11 18.34 26.44
CA PRO A 466 -10.84 17.91 27.00
C PRO A 466 -10.76 18.40 28.45
N VAL A 467 -10.67 17.46 29.38
CA VAL A 467 -10.39 17.80 30.78
C VAL A 467 -8.89 18.04 30.83
N GLU A 468 -8.47 19.21 31.26
CA GLU A 468 -7.07 19.45 31.61
C GLU A 468 -6.70 18.48 32.74
N ASN A 469 -6.21 17.30 32.36
CA ASN A 469 -5.54 16.44 33.32
C ASN A 469 -4.16 17.07 33.53
N ASP A 470 -4.05 17.76 34.65
CA ASP A 470 -2.83 18.33 35.21
C ASP A 470 -1.86 17.19 35.60
N THR A 471 -1.36 16.48 34.63
CA THR A 471 -0.12 15.74 34.78
C THR A 471 0.96 16.61 34.15
N ASP A 472 1.61 17.39 34.98
CA ASP A 472 2.91 18.06 34.73
C ASP A 472 3.96 17.00 34.36
N GLN A 473 3.79 16.32 33.24
CA GLN A 473 4.86 15.55 32.63
C GLN A 473 5.68 16.54 31.81
N ASP A 474 6.85 16.85 32.31
CA ASP A 474 7.84 17.64 31.57
C ASP A 474 8.33 16.87 30.35
N TYR A 475 7.75 17.16 29.20
CA TYR A 475 8.15 16.57 27.91
C TYR A 475 9.32 17.33 27.26
N GLY A 476 9.89 18.35 27.91
CA GLY A 476 10.92 19.22 27.33
C GLY A 476 12.16 18.49 26.83
N MET A 477 12.55 17.39 27.48
CA MET A 477 13.68 16.56 27.03
C MET A 477 13.35 15.62 25.85
N CYS A 478 12.08 15.45 25.49
CA CYS A 478 11.71 14.45 24.47
C CYS A 478 12.27 14.77 23.08
N ASN A 479 12.37 16.03 22.73
CA ASN A 479 12.93 16.46 21.43
C ASN A 479 14.43 16.15 21.35
N GLU A 480 15.21 16.40 22.42
CA GLU A 480 16.64 16.09 22.47
C GLU A 480 16.89 14.57 22.36
N LEU A 481 16.06 13.77 23.03
CA LEU A 481 16.12 12.31 22.96
C LEU A 481 15.75 11.80 21.54
N LEU A 482 14.74 12.41 20.93
CA LEU A 482 14.33 12.09 19.56
C LEU A 482 15.44 12.43 18.57
N ASP A 483 16.04 13.61 18.67
CA ASP A 483 17.16 14.06 17.84
C ASP A 483 18.36 13.11 17.96
N ALA A 484 18.70 12.65 19.18
CA ALA A 484 19.79 11.69 19.39
C ALA A 484 19.48 10.31 18.76
N THR A 485 18.23 9.87 18.79
CA THR A 485 17.83 8.61 18.11
C THR A 485 17.86 8.76 16.59
N GLU A 486 17.37 9.87 16.05
CA GLU A 486 17.37 10.15 14.62
C GLU A 486 18.79 10.33 14.06
N GLU A 487 19.69 10.98 14.81
CA GLU A 487 21.09 11.10 14.40
C GLU A 487 21.77 9.73 14.35
N THR A 488 21.49 8.85 15.33
CA THR A 488 22.02 7.48 15.32
C THR A 488 21.48 6.70 14.13
N ASP A 489 20.20 6.85 13.80
CA ASP A 489 19.58 6.26 12.60
C ASP A 489 20.29 6.71 11.32
N LYS A 490 20.46 8.03 11.13
CA LYS A 490 21.17 8.62 9.98
C LYS A 490 22.58 8.08 9.82
N ARG A 491 23.30 7.84 10.92
CA ARG A 491 24.65 7.27 10.89
C ARG A 491 24.65 5.82 10.41
N ILE A 492 23.67 5.00 10.82
CA ILE A 492 23.51 3.63 10.29
C ILE A 492 23.13 3.65 8.82
N VAL A 493 22.25 4.57 8.39
CA VAL A 493 21.91 4.79 6.98
C VAL A 493 23.15 5.18 6.17
N THR A 494 24.03 6.04 6.70
CA THR A 494 25.31 6.40 6.06
C THR A 494 26.21 5.18 5.88
N VAL A 495 26.21 4.24 6.84
CA VAL A 495 26.95 2.97 6.69
C VAL A 495 26.34 2.13 5.57
N MET A 496 25.01 2.10 5.44
CA MET A 496 24.35 1.45 4.30
C MET A 496 24.74 2.07 2.97
N GLU A 497 24.88 3.39 2.90
CA GLU A 497 25.31 4.07 1.68
C GLU A 497 26.77 3.79 1.34
N CYS A 498 27.66 3.99 2.29
CA CYS A 498 29.12 4.04 2.08
C CYS A 498 29.85 2.73 2.42
N GLY A 499 29.20 1.80 3.12
CA GLY A 499 29.77 0.57 3.66
C GLY A 499 30.43 0.76 5.03
N VAL A 500 30.76 -0.35 5.67
CA VAL A 500 31.29 -0.38 7.06
C VAL A 500 32.61 0.34 7.27
N ASN A 501 33.36 0.59 6.20
CA ASN A 501 34.61 1.37 6.28
C ASN A 501 34.38 2.87 6.52
N SER A 502 33.15 3.36 6.34
CA SER A 502 32.77 4.76 6.62
C SER A 502 32.53 5.04 8.10
N VAL A 503 32.38 4.00 8.94
CA VAL A 503 32.14 4.19 10.37
C VAL A 503 33.33 4.90 11.00
N ILE A 504 33.07 6.00 11.66
CA ILE A 504 34.03 6.74 12.46
C ILE A 504 33.59 6.56 13.92
N THR A 505 34.48 6.04 14.76
CA THR A 505 34.29 6.06 16.20
C THR A 505 34.50 7.46 16.68
N ASP A 506 33.44 8.09 17.09
CA ASP A 506 33.43 9.48 17.46
C ASP A 506 32.77 9.73 18.82
N GLU A 507 32.65 10.99 19.16
CA GLU A 507 32.03 11.45 20.39
C GLU A 507 30.52 11.16 20.45
N HIS A 508 29.90 10.63 19.36
CA HIS A 508 28.45 10.40 19.29
C HIS A 508 27.96 9.42 20.37
N VAL A 509 28.72 8.37 20.67
CA VAL A 509 28.41 7.44 21.78
C VAL A 509 28.30 8.20 23.10
N GLN A 510 29.19 9.16 23.33
CA GLN A 510 29.15 10.00 24.55
C GLN A 510 27.94 10.92 24.54
N SER A 511 27.61 11.51 23.41
CA SER A 511 26.41 12.35 23.24
C SER A 511 25.13 11.57 23.58
N ILE A 512 24.99 10.34 23.05
CA ILE A 512 23.85 9.46 23.36
C ILE A 512 23.76 9.20 24.88
N ARG A 513 24.90 8.95 25.55
CA ARG A 513 24.94 8.75 27.01
C ARG A 513 24.54 9.99 27.78
N GLN A 514 25.01 11.17 27.35
CA GLN A 514 24.66 12.44 27.97
C GLN A 514 23.15 12.72 27.91
N CYS A 515 22.48 12.29 26.85
CA CYS A 515 21.01 12.33 26.74
C CYS A 515 20.30 11.26 27.60
N GLY A 516 21.04 10.37 28.32
CA GLY A 516 20.45 9.34 29.16
C GLY A 516 20.02 8.06 28.41
N LEU A 517 20.31 7.92 27.12
CA LEU A 517 19.99 6.75 26.29
C LEU A 517 21.08 5.65 26.38
N GLU A 518 21.39 5.22 27.58
CA GLU A 518 22.52 4.31 27.86
C GLU A 518 22.44 2.99 27.07
N GLU A 519 21.24 2.43 26.92
CA GLU A 519 21.08 1.16 26.17
C GLU A 519 21.30 1.37 24.66
N LEU A 520 20.88 2.50 24.11
CA LEU A 520 21.20 2.85 22.71
C LEU A 520 22.70 3.03 22.53
N ALA A 521 23.34 3.75 23.45
CA ALA A 521 24.79 3.95 23.43
C ALA A 521 25.55 2.62 23.43
N LYS A 522 25.19 1.67 24.29
CA LYS A 522 25.81 0.33 24.33
C LYS A 522 25.65 -0.44 23.03
N ARG A 523 24.45 -0.43 22.45
CA ARG A 523 24.18 -1.13 21.19
C ARG A 523 24.96 -0.51 20.03
N TYR A 524 24.94 0.81 19.92
CA TYR A 524 25.66 1.52 18.87
C TYR A 524 27.18 1.38 19.03
N GLU A 525 27.71 1.43 20.26
CA GLU A 525 29.12 1.17 20.55
C GLU A 525 29.55 -0.25 20.17
N CYS A 526 28.70 -1.26 20.44
CA CYS A 526 28.93 -2.63 20.01
C CYS A 526 29.04 -2.72 18.48
N PHE A 527 28.12 -2.10 17.77
CA PHE A 527 28.11 -2.04 16.31
C PHE A 527 29.38 -1.38 15.76
N THR A 528 29.77 -0.21 16.27
CA THR A 528 30.95 0.53 15.78
C THR A 528 32.25 -0.24 16.04
N LYS A 529 32.39 -0.88 17.21
CA LYS A 529 33.53 -1.74 17.53
C LYS A 529 33.65 -2.95 16.60
N LEU A 530 32.54 -3.57 16.22
CA LEU A 530 32.54 -4.66 15.24
C LEU A 530 32.99 -4.17 13.85
N CYS A 531 32.56 -2.99 13.43
CA CYS A 531 33.01 -2.38 12.17
C CYS A 531 34.51 -2.08 12.19
N GLU A 532 35.04 -1.56 13.30
CA GLU A 532 36.49 -1.31 13.46
C GLU A 532 37.30 -2.61 13.42
N ASN A 533 36.85 -3.61 14.15
CA ASN A 533 37.54 -4.91 14.19
C ASN A 533 37.54 -5.58 12.81
N ALA A 534 36.51 -5.39 12.01
CA ALA A 534 36.44 -5.94 10.66
C ALA A 534 37.50 -5.34 9.71
N ARG A 535 37.95 -4.10 9.94
CA ARG A 535 39.02 -3.46 9.15
C ARG A 535 40.38 -4.13 9.33
N HIS A 536 40.58 -4.80 10.46
CA HIS A 536 41.86 -5.41 10.86
C HIS A 536 41.87 -6.94 10.77
N THR A 537 40.79 -7.54 10.25
CA THR A 537 40.68 -9.01 10.12
C THR A 537 40.29 -9.40 8.71
N THR A 538 40.77 -10.55 8.25
CA THR A 538 40.37 -11.17 6.99
C THR A 538 39.16 -12.07 7.13
N ALA A 539 38.67 -12.30 8.35
CA ALA A 539 37.48 -13.10 8.59
C ALA A 539 36.22 -12.34 8.17
N ASP A 540 35.31 -13.04 7.50
CA ASP A 540 34.00 -12.46 7.15
C ASP A 540 33.17 -12.26 8.44
N LYS A 541 32.92 -11.02 8.79
CA LYS A 541 32.10 -10.59 9.93
C LYS A 541 30.81 -9.87 9.51
N SER A 542 30.45 -9.99 8.24
CA SER A 542 29.29 -9.27 7.68
C SER A 542 28.02 -9.55 8.48
N LEU A 543 27.79 -10.80 8.86
CA LEU A 543 26.60 -11.20 9.61
C LEU A 543 26.58 -10.63 11.04
N ASP A 544 27.74 -10.63 11.74
CA ASP A 544 27.84 -10.09 13.10
C ASP A 544 27.57 -8.58 13.11
N ILE A 545 28.17 -7.85 12.17
CA ILE A 545 27.99 -6.41 12.00
C ILE A 545 26.52 -6.10 11.67
N PHE A 546 25.94 -6.82 10.71
CA PHE A 546 24.55 -6.64 10.31
C PHE A 546 23.58 -6.91 11.47
N THR A 547 23.86 -7.96 12.26
CA THR A 547 23.06 -8.29 13.45
C THR A 547 23.14 -7.19 14.50
N ALA A 548 24.33 -6.65 14.76
CA ALA A 548 24.52 -5.56 15.72
C ALA A 548 23.82 -4.27 15.25
N ALA A 549 23.94 -3.92 13.97
CA ALA A 549 23.19 -2.81 13.37
C ALA A 549 21.68 -3.02 13.49
N GLY A 550 21.17 -4.21 13.16
CA GLY A 550 19.76 -4.56 13.28
C GLY A 550 19.23 -4.47 14.72
N ASN A 551 20.01 -4.90 15.71
CA ASN A 551 19.65 -4.75 17.13
C ASN A 551 19.59 -3.26 17.54
N THR A 552 20.48 -2.44 17.00
CA THR A 552 20.47 -0.99 17.23
C THR A 552 19.25 -0.34 16.55
N MET A 553 18.99 -0.66 15.29
CA MET A 553 17.83 -0.15 14.54
C MET A 553 16.50 -0.56 15.17
N ARG A 554 16.39 -1.78 15.69
CA ARG A 554 15.20 -2.23 16.43
C ARG A 554 14.97 -1.40 17.69
N TYR A 555 16.04 -1.10 18.43
CA TYR A 555 15.95 -0.27 19.62
C TYR A 555 15.60 1.18 19.28
N ILE A 556 16.23 1.76 18.25
CA ILE A 556 15.89 3.08 17.71
C ILE A 556 14.39 3.14 17.40
N ARG A 557 13.86 2.18 16.64
CA ARG A 557 12.43 2.14 16.24
C ARG A 557 11.50 2.14 17.47
N LEU A 558 11.83 1.38 18.51
CA LEU A 558 11.05 1.35 19.76
C LEU A 558 11.11 2.70 20.50
N CYS A 559 12.29 3.30 20.58
CA CYS A 559 12.48 4.61 21.21
C CYS A 559 11.77 5.69 20.40
N THR A 560 12.01 5.76 19.09
CA THR A 560 11.42 6.76 18.21
C THR A 560 9.91 6.73 18.25
N GLN A 561 9.29 5.55 18.25
CA GLN A 561 7.83 5.42 18.34
C GLN A 561 7.27 6.04 19.64
N LYS A 562 7.94 5.83 20.78
CA LYS A 562 7.52 6.42 22.07
C LYS A 562 7.85 7.90 22.17
N LEU A 563 9.06 8.26 21.80
CA LEU A 563 9.52 9.65 21.83
C LEU A 563 8.76 10.53 20.84
N ALA A 564 8.44 9.99 19.65
CA ALA A 564 7.64 10.71 18.66
C ALA A 564 6.25 11.06 19.19
N LEU A 565 5.59 10.16 19.95
CA LEU A 565 4.31 10.47 20.59
C LEU A 565 4.45 11.60 21.59
N PHE A 566 5.41 11.50 22.51
CA PHE A 566 5.62 12.52 23.53
C PHE A 566 6.04 13.87 22.93
N SER A 567 6.93 13.84 21.94
CA SER A 567 7.32 15.04 21.20
C SER A 567 6.13 15.66 20.44
N ALA A 568 5.27 14.84 19.85
CA ALA A 568 4.07 15.33 19.17
C ALA A 568 3.12 16.03 20.14
N ILE A 569 2.90 15.47 21.34
CA ILE A 569 2.06 16.10 22.38
C ILE A 569 2.67 17.44 22.81
N ASN A 570 3.97 17.46 23.10
CA ASN A 570 4.68 18.68 23.49
C ASN A 570 4.60 19.77 22.40
N ASN A 571 4.88 19.40 21.14
CA ASN A 571 4.85 20.34 20.03
C ASN A 571 3.46 20.94 19.73
N MET A 572 2.39 20.30 20.19
CA MET A 572 1.03 20.87 20.12
C MET A 572 0.81 22.01 21.13
N GLU A 573 1.52 21.98 22.26
CA GLU A 573 1.37 22.90 23.39
C GLU A 573 2.33 24.11 23.35
N GLU A 574 3.52 23.95 22.73
CA GLU A 574 4.61 24.94 22.74
C GLU A 574 4.36 26.25 21.95
N LYS A 575 3.23 26.41 21.28
CA LYS A 575 2.95 27.63 20.50
C LYS A 575 2.09 28.64 21.25
N LYS A 576 2.50 28.99 22.47
CA LYS A 576 2.00 30.18 23.15
C LYS A 576 2.89 31.41 22.93
#